data_688b215027a6977db3ada71012119a35
#
_entry.id   688b215027a6977db3ada71012119a35
#
_cell.length_a   1.000
_cell.length_b   1.000
_cell.length_c   1.000
_cell.angle_alpha   90.00
_cell.angle_beta   90.00
_cell.angle_gamma   90.00
#
_symmetry.space_group_name_H-M   'P 1'
#
loop_
_entity.id
_entity.type
_entity.pdbx_description
1 polymer ?
#
loop_
_entity_poly.entity_id
_entity_poly.type
_entity_poly.pdbx_seq_one_letter_code
_entity_poly.pdbx_strand_id
1 'polypeptide(L)'
;MKYLCFYDYDLKRTKIVLAAVNKLNYIIDSIVSCEQSVDVISPSLSVGNKKLDGRYEKIKDGVTLKTFDSLPSGNVFKRFIRRKHVYAQLKKYLKENLSAGDTIIIYHSLGYYKLYKWLKGKLKVKIILEVEEIYSDVGKTRFVTRDNEVQSFSYADAYIFPTRLLDDVVNVNKKPSVIIHGTYCVEKECGQPFGDGKTHVVYAGTFDPRKGGVQAAAAAAEFLTGKYHVHILGFGSEEDKQNLLKTIEDVSKKTECTVTYDGLKSGEEYIRFIQSCDIGLSTQNPDAAFNATSFPSKILSYMANGLRVVSIRIPAIENSAIGDYMYYYDRQTPEEIAKAIMQVDLNDGYNGREIISKLDKKFTKEIAELINEVEK
;
A
#
# COMPACT_ATOMS: atom_id res chain seq x y z
N MET A 1 18.90 9.15 -9.64
CA MET A 1 18.72 8.05 -8.65
C MET A 1 18.30 6.77 -9.36
N LYS A 2 18.79 5.57 -8.94
CA LYS A 2 18.29 4.28 -9.45
C LYS A 2 17.34 3.65 -8.45
N TYR A 3 16.21 3.10 -8.94
CA TYR A 3 15.19 2.50 -8.10
C TYR A 3 14.80 1.10 -8.61
N LEU A 4 15.30 0.07 -7.98
CA LEU A 4 14.99 -1.32 -8.29
C LEU A 4 13.68 -1.73 -7.60
N CYS A 5 12.62 -1.95 -8.36
CA CYS A 5 11.32 -2.35 -7.86
C CYS A 5 10.57 -3.21 -8.88
N PHE A 6 9.38 -3.66 -8.54
CA PHE A 6 8.51 -4.44 -9.46
C PHE A 6 7.56 -3.56 -10.28
N TYR A 7 7.77 -2.26 -10.31
CA TYR A 7 6.95 -1.33 -11.08
C TYR A 7 6.86 -1.75 -12.54
N ASP A 8 5.66 -1.85 -13.05
CA ASP A 8 5.37 -1.96 -14.48
C ASP A 8 3.91 -1.61 -14.72
N TYR A 9 3.61 -0.90 -15.80
CA TYR A 9 2.25 -0.60 -16.25
C TYR A 9 1.77 -1.54 -17.34
N ASP A 10 2.64 -2.44 -17.86
CA ASP A 10 2.31 -3.43 -18.87
C ASP A 10 1.66 -4.67 -18.25
N LEU A 11 0.35 -4.81 -18.40
CA LEU A 11 -0.42 -5.97 -17.93
C LEU A 11 0.06 -7.32 -18.45
N LYS A 12 0.88 -7.35 -19.52
CA LYS A 12 1.50 -8.57 -20.04
C LYS A 12 2.68 -9.04 -19.18
N ARG A 13 3.21 -8.18 -18.29
CA ARG A 13 4.42 -8.47 -17.50
C ARG A 13 4.09 -8.90 -16.07
N THR A 14 3.56 -8.10 -15.26
CA THR A 14 3.36 -8.43 -13.83
C THR A 14 1.89 -8.28 -13.47
N LYS A 15 1.41 -9.10 -12.51
CA LYS A 15 0.12 -8.83 -11.89
C LYS A 15 0.22 -7.52 -11.13
N ILE A 16 -0.52 -6.53 -11.55
CA ILE A 16 -0.53 -5.20 -10.92
C ILE A 16 -1.30 -5.28 -9.60
N VAL A 17 -0.63 -4.87 -8.52
CA VAL A 17 -1.25 -4.57 -7.24
C VAL A 17 -1.34 -3.05 -7.14
N LEU A 18 -2.50 -2.48 -7.45
CA LEU A 18 -2.69 -1.03 -7.60
C LEU A 18 -2.17 -0.22 -6.41
N ALA A 19 -2.46 -0.65 -5.19
CA ALA A 19 -2.00 0.06 -4.00
C ALA A 19 -0.47 0.17 -3.92
N ALA A 20 0.24 -0.92 -4.26
CA ALA A 20 1.70 -0.93 -4.24
C ALA A 20 2.29 -0.07 -5.39
N VAL A 21 1.69 -0.13 -6.59
CA VAL A 21 2.12 0.69 -7.72
C VAL A 21 1.87 2.18 -7.45
N ASN A 22 0.75 2.54 -6.84
CA ASN A 22 0.45 3.92 -6.45
C ASN A 22 1.47 4.46 -5.44
N LYS A 23 1.84 3.65 -4.44
CA LYS A 23 2.87 4.04 -3.47
C LYS A 23 4.24 4.20 -4.12
N LEU A 24 4.65 3.27 -5.01
CA LEU A 24 5.88 3.39 -5.78
C LEU A 24 5.90 4.65 -6.64
N ASN A 25 4.81 4.95 -7.35
CA ASN A 25 4.68 6.19 -8.12
C ASN A 25 4.83 7.42 -7.23
N TYR A 26 4.18 7.44 -6.08
CA TYR A 26 4.23 8.54 -5.15
C TYR A 26 5.66 8.78 -4.62
N ILE A 27 6.39 7.73 -4.22
CA ILE A 27 7.79 7.84 -3.78
C ILE A 27 8.67 8.34 -4.92
N ILE A 28 8.49 7.82 -6.15
CA ILE A 28 9.22 8.27 -7.33
C ILE A 28 8.96 9.76 -7.60
N ASP A 29 7.70 10.20 -7.53
CA ASP A 29 7.33 11.60 -7.76
C ASP A 29 7.89 12.53 -6.68
N SER A 30 7.91 12.07 -5.43
CA SER A 30 8.55 12.81 -4.32
C SER A 30 10.05 12.99 -4.56
N ILE A 31 10.75 11.96 -5.06
CA ILE A 31 12.18 12.06 -5.40
C ILE A 31 12.39 13.01 -6.59
N VAL A 32 11.55 12.93 -7.62
CA VAL A 32 11.63 13.81 -8.80
C VAL A 32 11.37 15.27 -8.45
N SER A 33 10.45 15.53 -7.52
CA SER A 33 10.16 16.90 -7.05
C SER A 33 11.35 17.55 -6.32
N CYS A 34 12.34 16.75 -5.89
CA CYS A 34 13.61 17.21 -5.32
C CYS A 34 14.72 17.38 -6.38
N GLU A 35 14.34 17.63 -7.64
CA GLU A 35 15.23 17.85 -8.80
C GLU A 35 16.12 16.65 -9.16
N GLN A 36 15.77 15.44 -8.73
CA GLN A 36 16.47 14.21 -9.07
C GLN A 36 15.72 13.41 -10.14
N SER A 37 16.43 12.96 -11.20
CA SER A 37 15.87 11.97 -12.13
C SER A 37 15.91 10.57 -11.51
N VAL A 38 14.89 9.75 -11.86
CA VAL A 38 14.77 8.37 -11.37
C VAL A 38 14.78 7.37 -12.53
N ASP A 39 15.76 6.47 -12.51
CA ASP A 39 15.79 5.29 -13.38
C ASP A 39 15.13 4.13 -12.66
N VAL A 40 13.88 3.83 -12.98
CA VAL A 40 13.14 2.68 -12.48
C VAL A 40 13.64 1.41 -13.17
N ILE A 41 14.11 0.45 -12.37
CA ILE A 41 14.62 -0.83 -12.86
C ILE A 41 13.62 -1.91 -12.45
N SER A 42 12.90 -2.49 -13.41
CA SER A 42 11.88 -3.50 -13.15
C SER A 42 12.25 -4.86 -13.74
N PRO A 43 12.56 -5.86 -12.91
CA PRO A 43 12.75 -7.24 -13.36
C PRO A 43 11.42 -7.99 -13.50
N SER A 44 10.39 -7.29 -13.95
CA SER A 44 9.04 -7.83 -14.19
C SER A 44 9.06 -8.98 -15.20
N LEU A 45 8.21 -9.98 -14.98
CA LEU A 45 8.16 -11.21 -15.75
C LEU A 45 6.90 -11.27 -16.63
N SER A 46 7.01 -11.87 -17.83
CA SER A 46 5.83 -12.16 -18.65
C SER A 46 4.80 -12.98 -17.86
N VAL A 47 3.53 -12.59 -17.89
CA VAL A 47 2.43 -13.34 -17.28
C VAL A 47 1.76 -14.30 -18.27
N GLY A 48 2.01 -14.11 -19.56
CA GLY A 48 1.43 -14.89 -20.65
C GLY A 48 2.39 -15.91 -21.27
N ASN A 49 1.94 -16.55 -22.34
CA ASN A 49 2.68 -17.58 -23.09
C ASN A 49 3.62 -17.00 -24.16
N LYS A 50 3.80 -15.69 -24.20
CA LYS A 50 4.68 -15.02 -25.16
C LYS A 50 5.97 -14.53 -24.48
N LYS A 51 7.09 -14.59 -25.23
CA LYS A 51 8.31 -13.87 -24.88
C LYS A 51 8.01 -12.37 -24.95
N LEU A 52 8.56 -11.62 -24.03
CA LEU A 52 8.54 -10.15 -24.03
C LEU A 52 9.96 -9.63 -24.06
N ASP A 53 10.22 -8.71 -24.94
CA ASP A 53 11.51 -8.04 -25.01
C ASP A 53 11.63 -6.95 -23.93
N GLY A 54 12.84 -6.74 -23.45
CA GLY A 54 13.16 -5.65 -22.53
C GLY A 54 13.02 -4.31 -23.24
N ARG A 55 12.71 -3.27 -22.48
CA ARG A 55 12.60 -1.90 -22.97
C ARG A 55 13.35 -0.92 -22.06
N TYR A 56 13.73 0.19 -22.62
CA TYR A 56 14.23 1.36 -21.90
C TYR A 56 13.53 2.56 -22.50
N GLU A 57 12.69 3.20 -21.70
CA GLU A 57 11.80 4.26 -22.18
C GLU A 57 11.57 5.33 -21.11
N LYS A 58 11.36 6.56 -21.56
CA LYS A 58 10.86 7.64 -20.70
C LYS A 58 9.37 7.44 -20.47
N ILE A 59 8.94 7.31 -19.21
CA ILE A 59 7.53 7.14 -18.85
C ILE A 59 6.86 8.45 -18.43
N LYS A 60 7.62 9.37 -17.87
CA LYS A 60 7.23 10.75 -17.57
C LYS A 60 8.46 11.63 -17.39
N ASP A 61 8.29 12.93 -17.22
CA ASP A 61 9.41 13.83 -16.97
C ASP A 61 10.19 13.41 -15.73
N GLY A 62 11.52 13.37 -15.86
CA GLY A 62 12.42 12.93 -14.81
C GLY A 62 12.42 11.41 -14.55
N VAL A 63 11.60 10.59 -15.23
CA VAL A 63 11.48 9.14 -14.93
C VAL A 63 11.65 8.29 -16.18
N THR A 64 12.63 7.37 -16.15
CA THR A 64 12.82 6.32 -17.13
C THR A 64 12.48 4.95 -16.55
N LEU A 65 12.10 3.99 -17.40
CA LEU A 65 11.83 2.61 -17.04
C LEU A 65 12.69 1.65 -17.82
N LYS A 66 13.48 0.85 -17.11
CA LYS A 66 14.22 -0.28 -17.63
C LYS A 66 13.55 -1.60 -17.29
N THR A 67 13.15 -2.37 -18.30
CA THR A 67 12.71 -3.77 -18.14
C THR A 67 13.67 -4.70 -18.94
N PHE A 68 13.53 -6.01 -18.72
CA PHE A 68 14.41 -7.02 -19.28
C PHE A 68 13.65 -8.02 -20.15
N ASP A 69 14.37 -8.74 -21.02
CA ASP A 69 13.78 -9.84 -21.78
C ASP A 69 13.23 -10.88 -20.84
N SER A 70 11.97 -11.23 -21.00
CA SER A 70 11.30 -12.24 -20.19
C SER A 70 10.80 -13.39 -21.07
N LEU A 71 11.23 -14.62 -20.72
CA LEU A 71 10.71 -15.83 -21.34
C LEU A 71 9.23 -16.03 -20.99
N PRO A 72 8.49 -16.80 -21.81
CA PRO A 72 7.09 -17.11 -21.55
C PRO A 72 6.83 -17.70 -20.17
N SER A 73 5.62 -17.50 -19.64
CA SER A 73 5.13 -18.22 -18.45
C SER A 73 5.04 -19.72 -18.74
N GLY A 74 4.99 -20.54 -17.68
CA GLY A 74 4.90 -21.98 -17.83
C GLY A 74 4.94 -22.74 -16.51
N ASN A 75 5.27 -24.03 -16.56
CA ASN A 75 5.39 -24.88 -15.39
C ASN A 75 6.50 -24.43 -14.43
N VAL A 76 6.67 -25.10 -13.29
CA VAL A 76 7.62 -24.74 -12.22
C VAL A 76 9.05 -24.62 -12.74
N PHE A 77 9.49 -25.51 -13.62
CA PHE A 77 10.83 -25.52 -14.20
C PHE A 77 11.04 -24.31 -15.13
N LYS A 78 10.08 -24.01 -16.01
CA LYS A 78 10.12 -22.84 -16.88
C LYS A 78 10.12 -21.53 -16.05
N ARG A 79 9.35 -21.47 -14.94
CA ARG A 79 9.39 -20.33 -14.01
C ARG A 79 10.77 -20.09 -13.41
N PHE A 80 11.47 -21.17 -13.04
CA PHE A 80 12.82 -21.05 -12.48
C PHE A 80 13.82 -20.52 -13.52
N ILE A 81 13.81 -21.09 -14.74
CA ILE A 81 14.68 -20.63 -15.85
C ILE A 81 14.40 -19.16 -16.16
N ARG A 82 13.13 -18.77 -16.28
CA ARG A 82 12.73 -17.39 -16.56
C ARG A 82 13.25 -16.42 -15.50
N ARG A 83 13.11 -16.75 -14.22
CA ARG A 83 13.64 -15.93 -13.13
C ARG A 83 15.16 -15.79 -13.20
N LYS A 84 15.87 -16.89 -13.43
CA LYS A 84 17.33 -16.85 -13.60
C LYS A 84 17.75 -15.99 -14.78
N HIS A 85 17.04 -16.09 -15.90
CA HIS A 85 17.33 -15.33 -17.12
C HIS A 85 17.20 -13.81 -16.86
N VAL A 86 16.09 -13.36 -16.28
CA VAL A 86 15.89 -11.95 -15.93
C VAL A 86 16.89 -11.48 -14.88
N TYR A 87 17.17 -12.30 -13.87
CA TYR A 87 18.12 -11.97 -12.80
C TYR A 87 19.56 -11.82 -13.34
N ALA A 88 19.97 -12.62 -14.31
CA ALA A 88 21.28 -12.49 -14.94
C ALA A 88 21.40 -11.17 -15.71
N GLN A 89 20.35 -10.78 -16.46
CA GLN A 89 20.29 -9.49 -17.17
C GLN A 89 20.30 -8.32 -16.18
N LEU A 90 19.53 -8.41 -15.10
CA LEU A 90 19.53 -7.41 -14.04
C LEU A 90 20.94 -7.21 -13.46
N LYS A 91 21.62 -8.30 -13.09
CA LYS A 91 22.99 -8.19 -12.55
C LYS A 91 23.98 -7.59 -13.55
N LYS A 92 23.86 -7.95 -14.83
CA LYS A 92 24.68 -7.36 -15.89
C LYS A 92 24.42 -5.86 -15.97
N TYR A 93 23.17 -5.45 -16.07
CA TYR A 93 22.78 -4.04 -16.14
C TYR A 93 23.27 -3.23 -14.93
N LEU A 94 23.08 -3.75 -13.71
CA LEU A 94 23.56 -3.08 -12.49
C LEU A 94 25.08 -2.92 -12.49
N LYS A 95 25.82 -3.93 -12.95
CA LYS A 95 27.29 -3.87 -13.06
C LYS A 95 27.76 -2.82 -14.07
N GLU A 96 27.03 -2.63 -15.16
CA GLU A 96 27.37 -1.68 -16.23
C GLU A 96 26.94 -0.24 -15.90
N ASN A 97 26.00 -0.05 -14.97
CA ASN A 97 25.36 1.24 -14.69
C ASN A 97 25.50 1.73 -13.25
N LEU A 98 26.26 1.02 -12.40
CA LEU A 98 26.57 1.42 -11.03
C LEU A 98 28.07 1.38 -10.79
N SER A 99 28.56 2.43 -10.18
CA SER A 99 29.93 2.59 -9.71
C SER A 99 30.02 2.47 -8.17
N ALA A 100 31.21 2.29 -7.64
CA ALA A 100 31.43 2.30 -6.19
C ALA A 100 31.05 3.67 -5.62
N GLY A 101 30.27 3.65 -4.53
CA GLY A 101 29.75 4.86 -3.90
C GLY A 101 28.37 5.31 -4.40
N ASP A 102 27.91 4.84 -5.57
CA ASP A 102 26.57 5.16 -6.04
C ASP A 102 25.49 4.66 -5.08
N THR A 103 24.39 5.38 -4.99
CA THR A 103 23.23 5.01 -4.18
C THR A 103 22.13 4.37 -5.06
N ILE A 104 21.53 3.30 -4.55
CA ILE A 104 20.36 2.65 -5.17
C ILE A 104 19.26 2.44 -4.14
N ILE A 105 18.03 2.80 -4.49
CA ILE A 105 16.84 2.42 -3.73
C ILE A 105 16.37 1.05 -4.21
N ILE A 106 16.02 0.16 -3.29
CA ILE A 106 15.54 -1.17 -3.62
C ILE A 106 14.27 -1.45 -2.84
N TYR A 107 13.16 -1.72 -3.56
CA TYR A 107 11.97 -2.30 -2.96
C TYR A 107 12.26 -3.75 -2.56
N HIS A 108 12.02 -4.09 -1.29
CA HIS A 108 12.34 -5.41 -0.75
C HIS A 108 11.62 -6.54 -1.52
N SER A 109 12.37 -7.59 -1.77
CA SER A 109 11.86 -8.84 -2.34
C SER A 109 12.68 -10.02 -1.86
N LEU A 110 12.03 -11.12 -1.51
CA LEU A 110 12.67 -12.37 -1.09
C LEU A 110 13.71 -12.87 -2.12
N GLY A 111 13.53 -12.55 -3.40
CA GLY A 111 14.48 -12.88 -4.46
C GLY A 111 15.81 -12.11 -4.40
N TYR A 112 15.89 -11.05 -3.60
CA TYR A 112 17.04 -10.13 -3.61
C TYR A 112 18.01 -10.30 -2.45
N TYR A 113 17.80 -11.21 -1.50
CA TYR A 113 18.68 -11.36 -0.35
C TYR A 113 20.16 -11.60 -0.71
N LYS A 114 20.44 -12.38 -1.81
CA LYS A 114 21.79 -12.54 -2.34
C LYS A 114 22.26 -11.34 -3.17
N LEU A 115 21.34 -10.56 -3.71
CA LEU A 115 21.64 -9.36 -4.48
C LEU A 115 22.21 -8.27 -3.58
N TYR A 116 21.63 -8.03 -2.39
CA TYR A 116 22.13 -7.04 -1.44
C TYR A 116 23.60 -7.30 -1.07
N LYS A 117 23.91 -8.55 -0.68
CA LYS A 117 25.30 -8.96 -0.38
C LYS A 117 26.23 -8.75 -1.57
N TRP A 118 25.79 -9.03 -2.79
CA TRP A 118 26.58 -8.84 -4.01
C TRP A 118 26.80 -7.36 -4.32
N LEU A 119 25.78 -6.52 -4.19
CA LEU A 119 25.87 -5.08 -4.41
C LEU A 119 26.87 -4.45 -3.43
N LYS A 120 26.78 -4.76 -2.14
CA LYS A 120 27.71 -4.27 -1.11
C LYS A 120 29.12 -4.80 -1.32
N GLY A 121 29.28 -6.11 -1.52
CA GLY A 121 30.58 -6.76 -1.55
C GLY A 121 31.37 -6.57 -2.85
N LYS A 122 30.68 -6.51 -4.02
CA LYS A 122 31.34 -6.44 -5.32
C LYS A 122 31.28 -5.07 -5.97
N LEU A 123 30.14 -4.38 -5.89
CA LEU A 123 30.00 -3.05 -6.49
C LEU A 123 30.25 -1.92 -5.49
N LYS A 124 30.22 -2.20 -4.19
CA LYS A 124 30.45 -1.23 -3.11
C LYS A 124 29.49 -0.04 -3.18
N VAL A 125 28.25 -0.30 -3.60
CA VAL A 125 27.20 0.72 -3.66
C VAL A 125 26.53 0.91 -2.29
N LYS A 126 25.90 2.05 -2.10
CA LYS A 126 25.05 2.37 -0.95
C LYS A 126 23.62 1.94 -1.26
N ILE A 127 22.90 1.36 -0.30
CA ILE A 127 21.55 0.80 -0.47
C ILE A 127 20.58 1.49 0.47
N ILE A 128 19.54 2.12 -0.07
CA ILE A 128 18.34 2.50 0.67
C ILE A 128 17.32 1.40 0.43
N LEU A 129 16.88 0.70 1.47
CA LEU A 129 15.97 -0.43 1.36
C LEU A 129 14.55 -0.02 1.76
N GLU A 130 13.62 -0.11 0.82
CA GLU A 130 12.21 0.02 1.09
C GLU A 130 11.64 -1.33 1.53
N VAL A 131 11.17 -1.42 2.78
CA VAL A 131 10.61 -2.63 3.37
C VAL A 131 9.16 -2.38 3.77
N GLU A 132 8.22 -2.99 3.06
CA GLU A 132 6.79 -2.84 3.33
C GLU A 132 6.28 -3.82 4.38
N GLU A 133 6.86 -5.00 4.42
CA GLU A 133 6.51 -6.08 5.34
C GLU A 133 7.64 -7.11 5.38
N ILE A 134 7.68 -7.92 6.44
CA ILE A 134 8.49 -9.12 6.49
C ILE A 134 7.66 -10.23 5.84
N TYR A 135 7.97 -10.59 4.60
CA TYR A 135 7.16 -11.54 3.83
C TYR A 135 7.03 -12.92 4.49
N SER A 136 8.03 -13.31 5.27
CA SER A 136 7.99 -14.56 6.05
C SER A 136 6.93 -14.55 7.15
N ASP A 137 6.52 -13.38 7.65
CA ASP A 137 5.48 -13.22 8.67
C ASP A 137 4.07 -13.22 8.03
N VAL A 138 3.97 -12.85 6.74
CA VAL A 138 2.70 -12.76 6.01
C VAL A 138 2.32 -14.07 5.31
N GLY A 139 3.30 -14.85 4.89
CA GLY A 139 3.06 -16.08 4.14
C GLY A 139 4.15 -17.13 4.27
N LYS A 140 3.80 -18.40 3.96
CA LYS A 140 4.79 -19.49 3.97
C LYS A 140 5.80 -19.29 2.83
N THR A 141 7.05 -19.03 3.18
CA THR A 141 8.16 -18.97 2.23
C THR A 141 8.87 -20.32 2.16
N ARG A 142 9.13 -20.82 0.93
CA ARG A 142 9.74 -22.15 0.75
C ARG A 142 11.27 -22.16 0.86
N PHE A 143 11.92 -21.03 0.57
CA PHE A 143 13.37 -21.00 0.33
C PHE A 143 14.12 -19.94 1.14
N VAL A 144 13.41 -19.05 1.81
CA VAL A 144 13.99 -18.00 2.65
C VAL A 144 13.32 -18.10 4.02
N THR A 145 14.09 -18.32 5.07
CA THR A 145 13.59 -18.28 6.44
C THR A 145 13.46 -16.82 6.89
N ARG A 146 12.65 -16.56 7.92
CA ARG A 146 12.51 -15.24 8.52
C ARG A 146 13.87 -14.67 8.92
N ASP A 147 14.71 -15.45 9.56
CA ASP A 147 16.04 -15.01 10.01
C ASP A 147 16.92 -14.59 8.83
N ASN A 148 16.92 -15.35 7.74
CA ASN A 148 17.66 -15.00 6.53
C ASN A 148 17.12 -13.75 5.85
N GLU A 149 15.80 -13.55 5.85
CA GLU A 149 15.17 -12.34 5.32
C GLU A 149 15.59 -11.14 6.15
N VAL A 150 15.37 -11.16 7.46
CA VAL A 150 15.72 -10.06 8.38
C VAL A 150 17.23 -9.80 8.39
N GLN A 151 18.05 -10.85 8.40
CA GLN A 151 19.52 -10.68 8.31
C GLN A 151 19.92 -9.97 7.02
N SER A 152 19.22 -10.22 5.91
CA SER A 152 19.53 -9.56 4.63
C SER A 152 19.30 -8.06 4.64
N PHE A 153 18.41 -7.57 5.48
CA PHE A 153 18.15 -6.13 5.64
C PHE A 153 19.38 -5.38 6.20
N SER A 154 20.23 -6.04 6.97
CA SER A 154 21.45 -5.44 7.52
C SER A 154 22.44 -4.89 6.47
N TYR A 155 22.31 -5.33 5.21
CA TYR A 155 23.12 -4.81 4.09
C TYR A 155 22.71 -3.39 3.65
N ALA A 156 21.52 -2.91 4.01
CA ALA A 156 21.11 -1.54 3.73
C ALA A 156 21.93 -0.50 4.53
N ASP A 157 22.09 0.67 3.98
CA ASP A 157 22.68 1.83 4.62
C ASP A 157 21.61 2.74 5.24
N ALA A 158 20.40 2.73 4.66
CA ALA A 158 19.22 3.44 5.14
C ALA A 158 17.94 2.71 4.75
N TYR A 159 16.79 3.16 5.29
CA TYR A 159 15.53 2.47 5.11
C TYR A 159 14.35 3.41 4.81
N ILE A 160 13.34 2.85 4.11
CA ILE A 160 12.00 3.43 3.97
C ILE A 160 11.03 2.38 4.52
N PHE A 161 10.20 2.75 5.52
CA PHE A 161 9.25 1.84 6.17
C PHE A 161 7.83 2.39 6.16
N PRO A 162 6.79 1.53 6.19
CA PRO A 162 5.39 1.95 6.34
C PRO A 162 5.04 2.37 7.77
N THR A 163 5.76 1.86 8.78
CA THR A 163 5.48 2.13 10.19
C THR A 163 6.75 2.19 11.03
N ARG A 164 6.69 2.92 12.14
CA ARG A 164 7.76 2.90 13.15
C ARG A 164 7.93 1.52 13.78
N LEU A 165 6.85 0.75 13.89
CA LEU A 165 6.90 -0.61 14.45
C LEU A 165 7.77 -1.54 13.57
N LEU A 166 7.70 -1.40 12.24
CA LEU A 166 8.57 -2.17 11.35
C LEU A 166 10.02 -1.67 11.40
N ASP A 167 10.23 -0.36 11.50
CA ASP A 167 11.56 0.23 11.71
C ASP A 167 12.21 -0.35 12.98
N ASP A 168 11.49 -0.39 14.10
CA ASP A 168 12.00 -0.92 15.38
C ASP A 168 12.38 -2.41 15.30
N VAL A 169 11.66 -3.19 14.51
CA VAL A 169 11.94 -4.63 14.31
C VAL A 169 13.13 -4.87 13.37
N VAL A 170 13.24 -4.10 12.30
CA VAL A 170 14.22 -4.33 11.22
C VAL A 170 15.50 -3.53 11.44
N ASN A 171 15.39 -2.28 11.84
CA ASN A 171 16.51 -1.33 11.94
C ASN A 171 17.18 -1.36 13.32
N VAL A 172 17.63 -2.54 13.74
CA VAL A 172 18.26 -2.74 15.05
C VAL A 172 19.54 -1.90 15.26
N ASN A 173 20.20 -1.51 14.17
CA ASN A 173 21.41 -0.68 14.19
C ASN A 173 21.13 0.83 14.12
N LYS A 174 19.86 1.25 14.17
CA LYS A 174 19.43 2.66 14.13
C LYS A 174 20.05 3.47 13.00
N LYS A 175 20.14 2.88 11.80
CA LYS A 175 20.54 3.57 10.57
C LYS A 175 19.49 4.60 10.18
N PRO A 176 19.82 5.60 9.33
CA PRO A 176 18.86 6.56 8.83
C PRO A 176 17.61 5.89 8.25
N SER A 177 16.44 6.40 8.59
CA SER A 177 15.18 5.84 8.09
C SER A 177 14.10 6.91 7.95
N VAL A 178 13.18 6.71 7.02
CA VAL A 178 11.99 7.54 6.82
C VAL A 178 10.74 6.67 6.87
N ILE A 179 9.65 7.23 7.43
CA ILE A 179 8.37 6.55 7.56
C ILE A 179 7.37 7.12 6.56
N ILE A 180 6.75 6.23 5.78
CA ILE A 180 5.68 6.56 4.86
C ILE A 180 4.55 5.53 4.95
N HIS A 181 3.41 5.92 5.50
CA HIS A 181 2.27 5.02 5.72
C HIS A 181 1.58 4.58 4.41
N GLY A 182 1.74 5.35 3.34
CA GLY A 182 1.15 5.07 2.02
C GLY A 182 1.26 6.30 1.12
N THR A 183 0.25 6.57 0.31
CA THR A 183 0.22 7.72 -0.61
C THR A 183 -0.40 8.94 0.09
N TYR A 184 0.32 10.06 0.12
CA TYR A 184 -0.15 11.33 0.67
C TYR A 184 -0.58 12.29 -0.45
N CYS A 185 -1.50 11.84 -1.30
CA CYS A 185 -1.97 12.63 -2.43
C CYS A 185 -3.40 13.11 -2.17
N VAL A 186 -3.57 14.42 -2.07
CA VAL A 186 -4.91 15.03 -1.92
C VAL A 186 -5.60 15.03 -3.27
N GLU A 187 -6.78 14.42 -3.33
CA GLU A 187 -7.56 14.31 -4.56
C GLU A 187 -8.29 15.61 -4.88
N LYS A 188 -8.44 15.93 -6.16
CA LYS A 188 -9.24 17.09 -6.59
C LYS A 188 -10.69 16.94 -6.14
N GLU A 189 -11.29 18.02 -5.68
CA GLU A 189 -12.70 18.04 -5.32
C GLU A 189 -13.59 17.85 -6.56
N CYS A 190 -14.40 16.79 -6.54
CA CYS A 190 -15.31 16.44 -7.62
C CYS A 190 -16.59 15.72 -7.15
N GLY A 191 -16.65 15.34 -5.87
CA GLY A 191 -17.83 14.74 -5.25
C GLY A 191 -18.94 15.75 -4.96
N GLN A 192 -20.17 15.25 -4.86
CA GLN A 192 -21.33 16.01 -4.41
C GLN A 192 -22.05 15.19 -3.33
N PRO A 193 -22.52 15.78 -2.23
CA PRO A 193 -23.32 15.08 -1.23
C PRO A 193 -24.53 14.38 -1.87
N PHE A 194 -24.93 13.25 -1.30
CA PHE A 194 -26.11 12.51 -1.81
C PHE A 194 -27.42 13.26 -1.71
N GLY A 195 -27.55 14.24 -0.83
CA GLY A 195 -28.69 15.13 -0.74
C GLY A 195 -29.98 14.51 -0.15
N ASP A 196 -29.90 13.29 0.41
CA ASP A 196 -31.01 12.59 1.05
C ASP A 196 -31.12 12.83 2.58
N GLY A 197 -30.22 13.68 3.12
CA GLY A 197 -30.20 14.04 4.55
C GLY A 197 -29.64 12.95 5.47
N LYS A 198 -29.06 11.88 4.93
CA LYS A 198 -28.42 10.82 5.70
C LYS A 198 -26.91 11.05 5.86
N THR A 199 -26.34 10.44 6.88
CA THR A 199 -24.88 10.30 7.01
C THR A 199 -24.44 9.08 6.23
N HIS A 200 -23.56 9.25 5.26
CA HIS A 200 -23.05 8.23 4.37
C HIS A 200 -21.74 7.65 4.86
N VAL A 201 -21.75 6.36 5.15
CA VAL A 201 -20.61 5.61 5.68
C VAL A 201 -20.11 4.65 4.62
N VAL A 202 -18.82 4.64 4.28
CA VAL A 202 -18.27 3.80 3.21
C VAL A 202 -17.17 2.87 3.70
N TYR A 203 -17.30 1.59 3.35
CA TYR A 203 -16.20 0.64 3.32
C TYR A 203 -15.75 0.43 1.88
N ALA A 204 -14.45 0.65 1.60
CA ALA A 204 -13.86 0.38 0.30
C ALA A 204 -12.68 -0.59 0.46
N GLY A 205 -12.74 -1.77 -0.19
CA GLY A 205 -11.63 -2.72 -0.08
C GLY A 205 -11.93 -4.12 -0.62
N THR A 206 -11.03 -5.05 -0.29
CA THR A 206 -11.20 -6.47 -0.62
C THR A 206 -12.19 -7.15 0.33
N PHE A 207 -12.88 -8.16 -0.18
CA PHE A 207 -13.76 -9.02 0.62
C PHE A 207 -13.04 -10.20 1.27
N ASP A 208 -11.71 -10.35 1.04
CA ASP A 208 -10.91 -11.38 1.70
C ASP A 208 -11.02 -11.28 3.23
N PRO A 209 -11.58 -12.28 3.92
CA PRO A 209 -11.81 -12.24 5.37
C PRO A 209 -10.52 -12.07 6.19
N ARG A 210 -9.38 -12.45 5.62
CA ARG A 210 -8.07 -12.31 6.28
C ARG A 210 -7.57 -10.87 6.31
N LYS A 211 -8.00 -10.04 5.33
CA LYS A 211 -7.50 -8.67 5.15
C LYS A 211 -8.50 -7.58 5.49
N GLY A 212 -9.79 -7.89 5.38
CA GLY A 212 -10.81 -6.89 5.56
C GLY A 212 -11.99 -7.37 6.41
N GLY A 213 -12.61 -6.47 7.10
CA GLY A 213 -13.78 -6.74 7.88
C GLY A 213 -15.07 -6.35 7.13
N VAL A 214 -15.20 -6.69 5.83
CA VAL A 214 -16.37 -6.28 5.03
C VAL A 214 -17.68 -6.77 5.62
N GLN A 215 -17.70 -8.00 6.15
CA GLN A 215 -18.88 -8.56 6.78
C GLN A 215 -19.28 -7.77 8.05
N ALA A 216 -18.29 -7.43 8.89
CA ALA A 216 -18.54 -6.64 10.09
C ALA A 216 -18.96 -5.19 9.74
N ALA A 217 -18.38 -4.60 8.68
CA ALA A 217 -18.78 -3.29 8.19
C ALA A 217 -20.25 -3.27 7.72
N ALA A 218 -20.68 -4.28 6.94
CA ALA A 218 -22.07 -4.40 6.49
C ALA A 218 -23.01 -4.69 7.67
N ALA A 219 -22.62 -5.60 8.57
CA ALA A 219 -23.42 -5.98 9.72
C ALA A 219 -23.57 -4.83 10.76
N ALA A 220 -22.65 -3.87 10.80
CA ALA A 220 -22.78 -2.70 11.67
C ALA A 220 -24.07 -1.90 11.41
N ALA A 221 -24.62 -1.96 10.19
CA ALA A 221 -25.87 -1.31 9.85
C ALA A 221 -27.06 -1.78 10.71
N GLU A 222 -27.04 -3.02 11.25
CA GLU A 222 -28.08 -3.54 12.15
C GLU A 222 -28.23 -2.67 13.42
N PHE A 223 -27.17 -2.00 13.86
CA PHE A 223 -27.09 -1.19 15.07
C PHE A 223 -27.14 0.32 14.79
N LEU A 224 -27.37 0.71 13.55
CA LEU A 224 -27.53 2.10 13.12
C LEU A 224 -29.00 2.44 12.87
N THR A 225 -29.35 3.73 12.97
CA THR A 225 -30.70 4.22 12.70
C THR A 225 -30.90 4.53 11.23
N GLY A 226 -32.15 4.82 10.81
CA GLY A 226 -32.49 5.27 9.46
C GLY A 226 -31.80 6.56 8.99
N LYS A 227 -31.10 7.25 9.87
CA LYS A 227 -30.27 8.42 9.54
C LYS A 227 -28.93 8.06 8.82
N TYR A 228 -28.60 6.78 8.73
CA TYR A 228 -27.35 6.32 8.14
C TYR A 228 -27.57 5.52 6.86
N HIS A 229 -26.60 5.58 5.95
CA HIS A 229 -26.51 4.70 4.80
C HIS A 229 -25.08 4.12 4.74
N VAL A 230 -24.96 2.81 4.82
CA VAL A 230 -23.70 2.09 4.75
C VAL A 230 -23.45 1.58 3.34
N HIS A 231 -22.40 2.07 2.70
CA HIS A 231 -21.96 1.72 1.35
C HIS A 231 -20.82 0.72 1.39
N ILE A 232 -20.92 -0.36 0.65
CA ILE A 232 -19.84 -1.34 0.49
C ILE A 232 -19.32 -1.29 -0.94
N LEU A 233 -18.06 -0.89 -1.09
CA LEU A 233 -17.32 -0.89 -2.35
C LEU A 233 -16.23 -1.97 -2.34
N GLY A 234 -16.01 -2.61 -3.48
CA GLY A 234 -14.85 -3.47 -3.61
C GLY A 234 -15.12 -4.79 -4.33
N PHE A 235 -14.20 -5.74 -4.12
CA PHE A 235 -14.22 -7.02 -4.81
C PHE A 235 -13.68 -8.15 -3.94
N GLY A 236 -14.05 -9.37 -4.31
CA GLY A 236 -13.57 -10.61 -3.68
C GLY A 236 -13.82 -11.79 -4.61
N SER A 237 -13.71 -13.00 -4.08
CA SER A 237 -14.19 -14.18 -4.77
C SER A 237 -15.72 -14.14 -4.93
N GLU A 238 -16.27 -14.94 -5.84
CA GLU A 238 -17.73 -15.01 -5.98
C GLU A 238 -18.40 -15.51 -4.69
N GLU A 239 -17.75 -16.42 -3.97
CA GLU A 239 -18.20 -16.90 -2.67
C GLU A 239 -18.25 -15.77 -1.64
N ASP A 240 -17.17 -14.96 -1.51
CA ASP A 240 -17.12 -13.83 -0.58
C ASP A 240 -18.19 -12.79 -0.90
N LYS A 241 -18.44 -12.55 -2.20
CA LYS A 241 -19.49 -11.64 -2.66
C LYS A 241 -20.89 -12.16 -2.31
N GLN A 242 -21.17 -13.43 -2.53
CA GLN A 242 -22.48 -14.03 -2.17
C GLN A 242 -22.70 -13.98 -0.66
N ASN A 243 -21.66 -14.25 0.15
CA ASN A 243 -21.73 -14.12 1.60
C ASN A 243 -22.04 -12.68 2.03
N LEU A 244 -21.41 -11.69 1.38
CA LEU A 244 -21.69 -10.27 1.64
C LEU A 244 -23.14 -9.90 1.29
N LEU A 245 -23.62 -10.28 0.11
CA LEU A 245 -24.99 -10.00 -0.32
C LEU A 245 -26.03 -10.61 0.63
N LYS A 246 -25.78 -11.83 1.10
CA LYS A 246 -26.62 -12.47 2.12
C LYS A 246 -26.61 -11.69 3.43
N THR A 247 -25.42 -11.25 3.90
CA THR A 247 -25.35 -10.40 5.10
C THR A 247 -26.15 -9.12 4.94
N ILE A 248 -26.04 -8.44 3.80
CA ILE A 248 -26.79 -7.21 3.50
C ILE A 248 -28.29 -7.50 3.51
N GLU A 249 -28.76 -8.58 2.89
CA GLU A 249 -30.19 -8.97 2.88
C GLU A 249 -30.71 -9.23 4.30
N ASP A 250 -29.96 -9.99 5.10
CA ASP A 250 -30.35 -10.35 6.48
C ASP A 250 -30.38 -9.13 7.40
N VAL A 251 -29.43 -8.22 7.27
CA VAL A 251 -29.37 -6.97 8.02
C VAL A 251 -30.48 -6.02 7.63
N SER A 252 -30.76 -5.86 6.34
CA SER A 252 -31.82 -4.97 5.84
C SER A 252 -33.23 -5.32 6.34
N LYS A 253 -33.45 -6.57 6.80
CA LYS A 253 -34.70 -7.01 7.42
C LYS A 253 -34.85 -6.59 8.88
N LYS A 254 -33.76 -6.13 9.52
CA LYS A 254 -33.68 -5.89 10.97
C LYS A 254 -33.49 -4.42 11.33
N THR A 255 -33.17 -3.55 10.37
CA THR A 255 -32.84 -2.16 10.62
C THR A 255 -33.50 -1.22 9.63
N GLU A 256 -33.70 0.05 10.04
CA GLU A 256 -34.07 1.15 9.16
C GLU A 256 -32.86 1.77 8.44
N CYS A 257 -31.62 1.45 8.86
CA CYS A 257 -30.42 1.87 8.18
C CYS A 257 -30.35 1.27 6.79
N THR A 258 -30.03 2.06 5.79
CA THR A 258 -29.82 1.55 4.44
C THR A 258 -28.42 0.94 4.36
N VAL A 259 -28.28 -0.25 3.74
CA VAL A 259 -26.99 -0.87 3.46
C VAL A 259 -26.97 -1.40 2.03
N THR A 260 -25.95 -1.01 1.25
CA THR A 260 -25.86 -1.36 -0.18
C THR A 260 -24.48 -1.88 -0.55
N TYR A 261 -24.46 -2.79 -1.54
CA TYR A 261 -23.24 -3.10 -2.28
C TYR A 261 -23.22 -2.31 -3.58
N ASP A 262 -22.33 -1.31 -3.67
CA ASP A 262 -22.27 -0.34 -4.77
C ASP A 262 -21.23 -0.75 -5.84
N GLY A 263 -20.73 -1.97 -5.76
CA GLY A 263 -19.85 -2.56 -6.76
C GLY A 263 -18.38 -2.14 -6.63
N LEU A 264 -17.61 -2.47 -7.65
CA LEU A 264 -16.22 -2.03 -7.78
C LEU A 264 -16.18 -0.72 -8.57
N LYS A 265 -15.62 0.31 -7.96
CA LYS A 265 -15.37 1.61 -8.60
C LYS A 265 -13.89 1.87 -8.74
N SER A 266 -13.48 2.63 -9.74
CA SER A 266 -12.08 2.97 -10.01
C SER A 266 -11.93 4.36 -10.61
N GLY A 267 -10.70 4.92 -10.54
CA GLY A 267 -10.40 6.23 -11.10
C GLY A 267 -11.31 7.33 -10.56
N GLU A 268 -11.75 8.22 -11.42
CA GLU A 268 -12.58 9.37 -11.06
C GLU A 268 -13.94 8.98 -10.48
N GLU A 269 -14.55 7.89 -10.94
CA GLU A 269 -15.81 7.38 -10.38
C GLU A 269 -15.66 7.00 -8.89
N TYR A 270 -14.54 6.34 -8.54
CA TYR A 270 -14.23 6.02 -7.16
C TYR A 270 -14.05 7.28 -6.31
N ILE A 271 -13.28 8.25 -6.79
CA ILE A 271 -13.02 9.50 -6.10
C ILE A 271 -14.31 10.27 -5.85
N ARG A 272 -15.16 10.44 -6.88
CA ARG A 272 -16.47 11.11 -6.75
C ARG A 272 -17.33 10.43 -5.70
N PHE A 273 -17.42 9.11 -5.75
CA PHE A 273 -18.25 8.36 -4.81
C PHE A 273 -17.75 8.50 -3.37
N ILE A 274 -16.44 8.33 -3.14
CA ILE A 274 -15.85 8.51 -1.80
C ILE A 274 -16.10 9.90 -1.27
N GLN A 275 -15.89 10.93 -2.09
CA GLN A 275 -16.12 12.33 -1.69
C GLN A 275 -17.59 12.68 -1.46
N SER A 276 -18.53 11.85 -1.91
CA SER A 276 -19.95 12.00 -1.60
C SER A 276 -20.33 11.41 -0.24
N CYS A 277 -19.42 10.64 0.40
CA CYS A 277 -19.60 10.04 1.72
C CYS A 277 -18.97 10.91 2.83
N ASP A 278 -19.41 10.69 4.06
CA ASP A 278 -18.98 11.46 5.24
C ASP A 278 -17.93 10.71 6.07
N ILE A 279 -18.07 9.37 6.17
CA ILE A 279 -17.28 8.52 7.08
C ILE A 279 -16.70 7.34 6.30
N GLY A 280 -15.38 7.14 6.41
CA GLY A 280 -14.67 5.98 5.89
C GLY A 280 -14.44 4.91 6.97
N LEU A 281 -14.72 3.64 6.69
CA LEU A 281 -14.51 2.52 7.60
C LEU A 281 -13.22 1.77 7.30
N SER A 282 -12.35 1.70 8.30
CA SER A 282 -11.16 0.84 8.30
C SER A 282 -11.36 -0.32 9.27
N THR A 283 -12.09 -1.33 8.81
CA THR A 283 -12.33 -2.58 9.53
C THR A 283 -11.34 -3.64 9.06
N GLN A 284 -10.72 -4.33 10.01
CA GLN A 284 -9.81 -5.45 9.75
C GLN A 284 -9.65 -6.30 11.01
N ASN A 285 -9.23 -7.56 10.86
CA ASN A 285 -8.99 -8.42 12.00
C ASN A 285 -7.78 -7.91 12.81
N PRO A 286 -7.94 -7.45 14.06
CA PRO A 286 -6.85 -6.92 14.87
C PRO A 286 -5.79 -7.96 15.22
N ASP A 287 -6.16 -9.26 15.28
CA ASP A 287 -5.28 -10.37 15.65
C ASP A 287 -4.47 -10.91 14.47
N ALA A 288 -4.65 -10.37 13.28
CA ALA A 288 -3.87 -10.78 12.12
C ALA A 288 -2.40 -10.35 12.28
N ALA A 289 -1.48 -11.31 12.18
CA ALA A 289 -0.05 -11.08 12.45
C ALA A 289 0.57 -9.93 11.63
N PHE A 290 0.09 -9.71 10.38
CA PHE A 290 0.57 -8.61 9.55
C PHE A 290 0.16 -7.22 10.08
N ASN A 291 -0.90 -7.11 10.89
CA ASN A 291 -1.31 -5.84 11.49
C ASN A 291 -0.36 -5.33 12.58
N ALA A 292 0.55 -6.19 13.06
CA ALA A 292 1.58 -5.77 14.00
C ALA A 292 2.56 -4.74 13.41
N THR A 293 2.76 -4.74 12.09
CA THR A 293 3.74 -3.85 11.44
C THR A 293 3.24 -3.16 10.17
N SER A 294 2.08 -3.56 9.63
CA SER A 294 1.49 -2.99 8.42
C SER A 294 0.52 -1.86 8.71
N PHE A 295 0.46 -0.87 7.82
CA PHE A 295 -0.49 0.24 7.90
C PHE A 295 -1.62 0.08 6.87
N PRO A 296 -2.91 0.22 7.27
CA PRO A 296 -4.05 0.12 6.34
C PRO A 296 -4.20 1.39 5.51
N SER A 297 -3.59 1.42 4.34
CA SER A 297 -3.49 2.59 3.46
C SER A 297 -4.84 3.21 3.03
N LYS A 298 -5.97 2.48 3.15
CA LYS A 298 -7.31 3.02 2.87
C LYS A 298 -7.66 4.24 3.74
N ILE A 299 -7.13 4.30 4.96
CA ILE A 299 -7.30 5.45 5.87
C ILE A 299 -6.82 6.73 5.21
N LEU A 300 -5.64 6.69 4.59
CA LEU A 300 -5.08 7.86 3.90
C LEU A 300 -5.95 8.29 2.71
N SER A 301 -6.50 7.32 1.96
CA SER A 301 -7.43 7.60 0.87
C SER A 301 -8.71 8.30 1.36
N TYR A 302 -9.27 7.85 2.48
CA TYR A 302 -10.44 8.51 3.07
C TYR A 302 -10.12 9.94 3.51
N MET A 303 -9.02 10.14 4.26
CA MET A 303 -8.59 11.46 4.70
C MET A 303 -8.27 12.41 3.52
N ALA A 304 -7.60 11.90 2.48
CA ALA A 304 -7.28 12.66 1.26
C ALA A 304 -8.52 13.10 0.48
N ASN A 305 -9.64 12.43 0.67
CA ASN A 305 -10.94 12.75 0.12
C ASN A 305 -11.85 13.54 1.09
N GLY A 306 -11.37 13.85 2.29
CA GLY A 306 -12.07 14.71 3.26
C GLY A 306 -12.95 13.99 4.28
N LEU A 307 -13.02 12.64 4.26
CA LEU A 307 -13.86 11.88 5.16
C LEU A 307 -13.30 11.84 6.59
N ARG A 308 -14.20 11.75 7.59
CA ARG A 308 -13.86 11.25 8.92
C ARG A 308 -13.54 9.75 8.82
N VAL A 309 -12.70 9.22 9.71
CA VAL A 309 -12.33 7.81 9.68
C VAL A 309 -12.67 7.11 10.99
N VAL A 310 -13.46 6.05 10.88
CA VAL A 310 -13.71 5.08 11.97
C VAL A 310 -12.82 3.86 11.74
N SER A 311 -12.03 3.48 12.73
CA SER A 311 -11.03 2.43 12.58
C SER A 311 -10.94 1.52 13.79
N ILE A 312 -10.64 0.24 13.56
CA ILE A 312 -10.17 -0.65 14.62
C ILE A 312 -8.90 -0.06 15.23
N ARG A 313 -8.80 -0.14 16.58
CA ARG A 313 -7.59 0.25 17.30
C ARG A 313 -6.52 -0.80 17.13
N ILE A 314 -5.47 -0.48 16.42
CA ILE A 314 -4.25 -1.29 16.31
C ILE A 314 -3.03 -0.39 16.46
N PRO A 315 -1.91 -0.89 17.03
CA PRO A 315 -0.70 -0.09 17.29
C PRO A 315 -0.15 0.62 16.07
N ALA A 316 -0.25 0.01 14.88
CA ALA A 316 0.23 0.60 13.63
C ALA A 316 -0.51 1.89 13.24
N ILE A 317 -1.79 2.02 13.59
CA ILE A 317 -2.59 3.23 13.36
C ILE A 317 -2.39 4.21 14.52
N GLU A 318 -2.56 3.74 15.75
CA GLU A 318 -2.52 4.55 16.97
C GLU A 318 -1.17 5.29 17.12
N ASN A 319 -0.04 4.61 16.82
CA ASN A 319 1.29 5.20 16.87
C ASN A 319 1.72 5.89 15.57
N SER A 320 0.80 6.08 14.61
CA SER A 320 1.09 6.78 13.36
C SER A 320 0.92 8.28 13.49
N ALA A 321 1.41 9.03 12.48
CA ALA A 321 1.25 10.49 12.41
C ALA A 321 -0.22 10.96 12.29
N ILE A 322 -1.16 10.03 12.08
CA ILE A 322 -2.59 10.31 11.96
C ILE A 322 -3.43 9.65 13.04
N GLY A 323 -2.82 9.00 14.03
CA GLY A 323 -3.52 8.24 15.07
C GLY A 323 -4.54 9.06 15.85
N ASP A 324 -4.21 10.33 16.15
CA ASP A 324 -5.07 11.23 16.94
C ASP A 324 -6.33 11.71 16.18
N TYR A 325 -6.41 11.44 14.88
CA TYR A 325 -7.54 11.89 14.04
C TYR A 325 -8.58 10.80 13.77
N MET A 326 -8.48 9.64 14.44
CA MET A 326 -9.36 8.50 14.23
C MET A 326 -10.44 8.41 15.31
N TYR A 327 -11.63 7.99 14.90
CA TYR A 327 -12.65 7.47 15.81
C TYR A 327 -12.44 5.97 15.95
N TYR A 328 -12.05 5.52 17.15
CA TYR A 328 -11.65 4.14 17.38
C TYR A 328 -12.76 3.27 17.94
N TYR A 329 -12.72 1.99 17.57
CA TYR A 329 -13.37 0.89 18.27
C TYR A 329 -12.34 -0.20 18.57
N ASP A 330 -12.56 -0.97 19.66
CA ASP A 330 -11.55 -1.88 20.19
C ASP A 330 -11.79 -3.35 19.80
N ARG A 331 -13.02 -3.73 19.47
CA ARG A 331 -13.39 -5.09 19.09
C ARG A 331 -14.10 -5.08 17.74
N GLN A 332 -13.73 -6.01 16.87
CA GLN A 332 -14.27 -6.17 15.52
C GLN A 332 -15.72 -6.75 15.57
N THR A 333 -16.61 -6.12 16.33
CA THR A 333 -18.02 -6.48 16.39
C THR A 333 -18.88 -5.42 15.71
N PRO A 334 -20.02 -5.79 15.10
CA PRO A 334 -20.93 -4.84 14.46
C PRO A 334 -21.40 -3.73 15.41
N GLU A 335 -21.67 -4.04 16.66
CA GLU A 335 -22.10 -3.07 17.68
C GLU A 335 -21.01 -2.02 18.00
N GLU A 336 -19.76 -2.46 18.17
CA GLU A 336 -18.65 -1.54 18.47
C GLU A 336 -18.37 -0.63 17.28
N ILE A 337 -18.45 -1.16 16.05
CA ILE A 337 -18.30 -0.37 14.83
C ILE A 337 -19.41 0.68 14.73
N ALA A 338 -20.68 0.28 14.91
CA ALA A 338 -21.82 1.19 14.86
C ALA A 338 -21.73 2.27 15.95
N LYS A 339 -21.33 1.90 17.17
CA LYS A 339 -21.12 2.84 18.27
C LYS A 339 -20.06 3.89 17.94
N ALA A 340 -18.93 3.49 17.34
CA ALA A 340 -17.91 4.43 16.91
C ALA A 340 -18.39 5.32 15.75
N ILE A 341 -19.16 4.81 14.80
CA ILE A 341 -19.80 5.62 13.73
C ILE A 341 -20.70 6.71 14.35
N MET A 342 -21.53 6.37 15.33
CA MET A 342 -22.43 7.31 15.98
C MET A 342 -21.73 8.37 16.85
N GLN A 343 -20.46 8.16 17.21
CA GLN A 343 -19.65 9.14 17.94
C GLN A 343 -18.99 10.18 17.03
N VAL A 344 -19.03 9.98 15.70
CA VAL A 344 -18.39 10.91 14.77
C VAL A 344 -19.09 12.27 14.78
N ASP A 345 -18.34 13.31 15.15
CA ASP A 345 -18.76 14.70 14.99
C ASP A 345 -18.32 15.20 13.61
N LEU A 346 -19.27 15.45 12.73
CA LEU A 346 -19.01 15.99 11.40
C LEU A 346 -18.65 17.49 11.41
N ASN A 347 -18.83 18.18 12.56
CA ASN A 347 -18.65 19.64 12.71
C ASN A 347 -17.43 20.00 13.59
N ASP A 348 -16.55 19.07 13.91
CA ASP A 348 -15.41 19.24 14.81
C ASP A 348 -14.23 20.07 14.23
N GLY A 349 -14.39 20.67 13.05
CA GLY A 349 -13.34 21.45 12.38
C GLY A 349 -12.22 20.63 11.74
N TYR A 350 -12.34 19.30 11.73
CA TYR A 350 -11.36 18.40 11.10
C TYR A 350 -11.20 18.70 9.61
N ASN A 351 -9.97 18.68 9.14
CA ASN A 351 -9.63 18.80 7.72
C ASN A 351 -8.60 17.73 7.31
N GLY A 352 -9.10 16.54 6.91
CA GLY A 352 -8.25 15.43 6.48
C GLY A 352 -7.35 15.76 5.31
N ARG A 353 -7.81 16.57 4.36
CA ARG A 353 -7.01 16.99 3.20
C ARG A 353 -5.80 17.84 3.61
N GLU A 354 -5.98 18.74 4.56
CA GLU A 354 -4.88 19.57 5.09
C GLU A 354 -3.85 18.71 5.82
N ILE A 355 -4.31 17.74 6.62
CA ILE A 355 -3.45 16.79 7.33
C ILE A 355 -2.62 15.99 6.32
N ILE A 356 -3.24 15.43 5.29
CA ILE A 356 -2.53 14.68 4.23
C ILE A 356 -1.55 15.57 3.48
N SER A 357 -1.91 16.82 3.16
CA SER A 357 -1.00 17.78 2.52
C SER A 357 0.23 18.14 3.38
N LYS A 358 0.06 18.22 4.71
CA LYS A 358 1.19 18.41 5.64
C LYS A 358 2.12 17.17 5.65
N LEU A 359 1.54 15.97 5.63
CA LEU A 359 2.32 14.72 5.55
C LEU A 359 3.08 14.59 4.22
N ASP A 360 2.49 15.00 3.11
CA ASP A 360 3.12 15.04 1.80
C ASP A 360 4.38 15.92 1.82
N LYS A 361 4.25 17.17 2.27
CA LYS A 361 5.39 18.10 2.39
C LYS A 361 6.47 17.58 3.32
N LYS A 362 6.08 16.99 4.45
CA LYS A 362 7.01 16.40 5.41
C LYS A 362 7.78 15.24 4.78
N PHE A 363 7.08 14.29 4.16
CA PHE A 363 7.72 13.14 3.53
C PHE A 363 8.66 13.53 2.38
N THR A 364 8.23 14.45 1.51
CA THR A 364 9.07 14.94 0.41
C THR A 364 10.39 15.53 0.92
N LYS A 365 10.35 16.27 2.03
CA LYS A 365 11.56 16.80 2.68
C LYS A 365 12.42 15.67 3.27
N GLU A 366 11.81 14.75 4.04
CA GLU A 366 12.50 13.67 4.73
C GLU A 366 13.17 12.69 3.75
N ILE A 367 12.55 12.37 2.61
CA ILE A 367 13.17 11.50 1.60
C ILE A 367 14.38 12.16 0.93
N ALA A 368 14.32 13.46 0.67
CA ALA A 368 15.46 14.21 0.13
C ALA A 368 16.62 14.26 1.16
N GLU A 369 16.32 14.50 2.43
CA GLU A 369 17.32 14.50 3.50
C GLU A 369 17.97 13.12 3.65
N LEU A 370 17.17 12.03 3.61
CA LEU A 370 17.67 10.65 3.68
C LEU A 370 18.62 10.32 2.51
N ILE A 371 18.24 10.69 1.28
CA ILE A 371 19.10 10.47 0.11
C ILE A 371 20.40 11.24 0.25
N ASN A 372 20.35 12.52 0.60
CA ASN A 372 21.54 13.36 0.79
C ASN A 372 22.44 12.86 1.90
N GLU A 373 21.89 12.33 2.99
CA GLU A 373 22.67 11.74 4.09
C GLU A 373 23.41 10.48 3.64
N VAL A 374 22.74 9.63 2.87
CA VAL A 374 23.33 8.40 2.35
C VAL A 374 24.41 8.71 1.30
N GLU A 375 24.24 9.73 0.45
CA GLU A 375 25.19 10.09 -0.62
C GLU A 375 26.50 10.72 -0.09
N LYS A 376 26.48 11.36 1.08
CA LYS A 376 27.71 11.81 1.79
C LYS A 376 28.56 10.64 2.26
#